data_b23ea9d040c6af8ab26f116694211d09
#
_entry.id   b23ea9d040c6af8ab26f116694211d09
#
_cell.length_a   1.000
_cell.length_b   1.000
_cell.length_c   1.000
_cell.angle_alpha   90.00
_cell.angle_beta   90.00
_cell.angle_gamma   90.00
#
_symmetry.space_group_name_H-M   'P 1'
#
loop_
_entity.id
_entity.type
_entity.pdbx_description
1 polymer ?
#
loop_
_entity_poly.entity_id
_entity_poly.type
_entity_poly.pdbx_seq_one_letter_code
_entity_poly.pdbx_strand_id
1 'polypeptide(L)'
;MENGMPSLIKNVLASVMLLALTSFAQSEGIQKKNIVFHTFSIALPMDWGGTWEQSSNLKYDDGSFTRDRDLKMDMIMGLQLKWTRDLVYQGGLSFEVGAGIGFINFPVNESKKYSYFDPYDHMNQIDSRFDLNAKVGLGYALFVNDFILAVHAILGGDMKYLGKTYQMEDITEDISTWLFNFVGGADIVLGYRITERFGINAGVDVVVNLFGFGNRTKEFNYSNDNFETIDYKLNHVFSGFQIVPRVGVSLRF
;
A
#
# COMPACT_ATOMS: atom_id res chain seq x y z
N MET A 1 -4.99 15.60 -20.43
CA MET A 1 -3.95 16.02 -19.46
C MET A 1 -3.04 14.83 -19.27
N GLU A 2 -1.80 14.91 -19.73
CA GLU A 2 -0.82 13.85 -19.55
C GLU A 2 -0.39 13.80 -18.08
N ASN A 3 -1.00 12.93 -17.30
CA ASN A 3 -0.51 12.57 -15.96
C ASN A 3 0.69 11.62 -16.12
N GLY A 4 1.79 12.15 -16.64
CA GLY A 4 3.04 11.39 -16.69
C GLY A 4 3.58 11.15 -15.29
N MET A 5 4.02 9.92 -15.01
CA MET A 5 4.73 9.58 -13.78
C MET A 5 5.81 10.63 -13.49
N PRO A 6 5.88 11.19 -12.26
CA PRO A 6 6.87 12.20 -11.90
C PRO A 6 8.28 11.75 -12.29
N SER A 7 9.08 12.65 -12.85
CA SER A 7 10.44 12.34 -13.34
C SER A 7 11.34 11.71 -12.26
N LEU A 8 11.12 12.08 -11.01
CA LEU A 8 11.81 11.52 -9.84
C LEU A 8 11.58 10.00 -9.72
N ILE A 9 10.33 9.54 -9.87
CA ILE A 9 9.97 8.11 -9.74
C ILE A 9 10.57 7.31 -10.90
N LYS A 10 10.54 7.84 -12.12
CA LYS A 10 11.20 7.21 -13.28
C LYS A 10 12.70 7.06 -13.06
N ASN A 11 13.35 8.09 -12.52
CA ASN A 11 14.78 8.09 -12.25
C ASN A 11 15.16 7.13 -11.12
N VAL A 12 14.35 7.05 -10.06
CA VAL A 12 14.56 6.09 -8.97
C VAL A 12 14.41 4.66 -9.46
N LEU A 13 13.35 4.34 -10.21
CA LEU A 13 13.14 3.02 -10.80
C LEU A 13 14.26 2.63 -11.77
N ALA A 14 14.69 3.56 -12.63
CA ALA A 14 15.80 3.34 -13.57
C ALA A 14 17.13 3.12 -12.82
N SER A 15 17.39 3.87 -11.75
CA SER A 15 18.60 3.72 -10.94
C SER A 15 18.62 2.39 -10.18
N VAL A 16 17.49 1.96 -9.64
CA VAL A 16 17.35 0.65 -8.96
C VAL A 16 17.53 -0.49 -9.96
N MET A 17 16.94 -0.40 -11.15
CA MET A 17 17.16 -1.38 -12.22
C MET A 17 18.63 -1.41 -12.67
N LEU A 18 19.27 -0.26 -12.80
CA LEU A 18 20.68 -0.17 -13.19
C LEU A 18 21.60 -0.75 -12.12
N LEU A 19 21.33 -0.48 -10.84
CA LEU A 19 22.03 -1.07 -9.68
C LEU A 19 21.85 -2.60 -9.66
N ALA A 20 20.65 -3.10 -9.89
CA ALA A 20 20.39 -4.53 -9.99
C ALA A 20 21.18 -5.15 -11.15
N LEU A 21 21.19 -4.54 -12.34
CA LEU A 21 21.90 -5.02 -13.52
C LEU A 21 23.43 -4.95 -13.38
N THR A 22 23.98 -3.91 -12.76
CA THR A 22 25.44 -3.80 -12.52
C THR A 22 25.93 -4.75 -11.44
N SER A 23 25.08 -5.13 -10.48
CA SER A 23 25.40 -6.14 -9.47
C SER A 23 25.57 -7.54 -10.07
N PHE A 24 24.94 -7.83 -11.23
CA PHE A 24 25.16 -9.06 -11.98
C PHE A 24 26.60 -9.24 -12.46
N ALA A 25 27.32 -8.15 -12.69
CA ALA A 25 28.65 -8.18 -13.29
C ALA A 25 29.82 -8.40 -12.32
N GLN A 26 29.60 -8.32 -11.00
CA GLN A 26 30.69 -8.29 -10.01
C GLN A 26 30.64 -9.36 -8.91
N SER A 27 29.80 -10.39 -8.98
CA SER A 27 29.71 -11.36 -7.89
C SER A 27 30.82 -12.41 -7.92
N GLU A 28 31.95 -12.17 -7.28
CA GLU A 28 32.97 -13.20 -6.99
C GLU A 28 32.62 -14.13 -5.83
N GLY A 29 31.54 -13.85 -5.09
CA GLY A 29 31.06 -14.66 -3.97
C GLY A 29 29.93 -15.61 -4.34
N ILE A 30 30.17 -16.57 -5.25
CA ILE A 30 29.14 -17.54 -5.66
C ILE A 30 28.78 -18.45 -4.51
N GLN A 31 27.56 -18.31 -4.02
CA GLN A 31 27.00 -19.18 -3.01
C GLN A 31 26.77 -20.59 -3.59
N LYS A 32 27.26 -21.62 -2.88
CA LYS A 32 27.21 -23.01 -3.37
C LYS A 32 25.88 -23.74 -3.15
N LYS A 33 24.93 -23.13 -2.42
CA LYS A 33 23.62 -23.74 -2.10
C LYS A 33 22.50 -22.69 -2.16
N ASN A 34 21.30 -23.14 -2.51
CA ASN A 34 20.10 -22.33 -2.36
C ASN A 34 19.82 -22.07 -0.87
N ILE A 35 19.39 -20.86 -0.54
CA ILE A 35 19.07 -20.47 0.83
C ILE A 35 17.64 -19.96 0.86
N VAL A 36 16.92 -20.33 1.90
CA VAL A 36 15.60 -19.83 2.21
C VAL A 36 15.67 -18.98 3.47
N PHE A 37 15.15 -17.78 3.41
CA PHE A 37 14.95 -16.93 4.57
C PHE A 37 13.46 -16.74 4.83
N HIS A 38 13.05 -16.81 6.09
CA HIS A 38 11.76 -16.32 6.55
C HIS A 38 12.00 -15.10 7.41
N THR A 39 11.44 -13.98 7.02
CA THR A 39 11.58 -12.71 7.72
C THR A 39 10.24 -12.30 8.33
N PHE A 40 10.27 -11.93 9.60
CA PHE A 40 9.16 -11.31 10.31
C PHE A 40 9.58 -9.88 10.68
N SER A 41 8.79 -8.91 10.27
CA SER A 41 9.14 -7.50 10.45
C SER A 41 7.96 -6.67 10.90
N ILE A 42 8.28 -5.58 11.60
CA ILE A 42 7.38 -4.46 11.85
C ILE A 42 7.69 -3.41 10.79
N ALA A 43 6.66 -2.91 10.13
CA ALA A 43 6.76 -1.94 9.06
C ALA A 43 5.90 -0.70 9.36
N LEU A 44 6.36 0.44 8.88
CA LEU A 44 5.69 1.73 9.01
C LEU A 44 5.31 2.25 7.62
N PRO A 45 4.19 1.79 7.04
CA PRO A 45 3.76 2.29 5.75
C PRO A 45 3.46 3.79 5.84
N MET A 46 4.08 4.53 4.93
CA MET A 46 3.76 5.91 4.61
C MET A 46 3.18 5.91 3.20
N ASP A 47 1.89 6.19 3.09
CA ASP A 47 1.15 6.12 1.84
C ASP A 47 0.66 7.52 1.45
N TRP A 48 1.03 7.95 0.25
CA TRP A 48 0.49 9.13 -0.40
C TRP A 48 -0.59 8.66 -1.36
N GLY A 49 -1.82 8.50 -0.83
CA GLY A 49 -2.92 7.77 -1.46
C GLY A 49 -3.42 8.33 -2.79
N GLY A 50 -3.03 9.54 -3.15
CA GLY A 50 -3.34 10.11 -4.46
C GLY A 50 -4.81 10.52 -4.63
N THR A 51 -5.26 10.53 -5.88
CA THR A 51 -6.63 10.94 -6.26
C THR A 51 -7.39 9.76 -6.83
N TRP A 52 -8.59 9.53 -6.32
CA TRP A 52 -9.53 8.52 -6.78
C TRP A 52 -10.72 9.17 -7.46
N GLU A 53 -11.08 8.69 -8.63
CA GLU A 53 -12.33 9.06 -9.28
C GLU A 53 -13.49 8.38 -8.55
N GLN A 54 -14.47 9.17 -8.10
CA GLN A 54 -15.64 8.67 -7.41
C GLN A 54 -16.88 8.93 -8.27
N SER A 55 -17.64 7.89 -8.58
CA SER A 55 -18.91 7.99 -9.29
C SER A 55 -20.05 7.39 -8.47
N SER A 56 -21.20 8.05 -8.45
CA SER A 56 -22.42 7.54 -7.81
C SER A 56 -23.60 7.70 -8.75
N ASN A 57 -24.47 6.68 -8.78
CA ASN A 57 -25.76 6.75 -9.47
C ASN A 57 -26.84 6.99 -8.42
N LEU A 58 -27.24 8.24 -8.26
CA LEU A 58 -28.42 8.60 -7.47
C LEU A 58 -29.64 8.56 -8.39
N LYS A 59 -30.65 7.73 -8.07
CA LYS A 59 -31.94 7.72 -8.75
C LYS A 59 -32.91 8.55 -7.92
N TYR A 60 -33.34 9.66 -8.48
CA TYR A 60 -34.49 10.42 -8.00
C TYR A 60 -35.71 10.07 -8.83
N ASP A 61 -36.93 10.37 -8.36
CA ASP A 61 -38.20 10.09 -9.04
C ASP A 61 -38.31 10.77 -10.43
N ASP A 62 -37.47 11.78 -10.70
CA ASP A 62 -37.42 12.57 -11.93
C ASP A 62 -36.25 12.26 -12.87
N GLY A 63 -35.38 11.30 -12.50
CA GLY A 63 -34.24 10.91 -13.33
C GLY A 63 -33.04 10.35 -12.56
N SER A 64 -32.07 9.82 -13.28
CA SER A 64 -30.79 9.40 -12.73
C SER A 64 -29.81 10.56 -12.75
N PHE A 65 -29.21 10.89 -11.61
CA PHE A 65 -28.18 11.89 -11.51
C PHE A 65 -26.84 11.19 -11.18
N THR A 66 -25.86 11.30 -12.06
CA THR A 66 -24.51 10.82 -11.80
C THR A 66 -23.70 11.96 -11.20
N ARG A 67 -23.16 11.76 -10.01
CA ARG A 67 -22.32 12.74 -9.33
C ARG A 67 -20.89 12.21 -9.33
N ASP A 68 -20.06 12.81 -10.18
CA ASP A 68 -18.63 12.49 -10.22
C ASP A 68 -17.86 13.46 -9.31
N ARG A 69 -17.05 12.93 -8.45
CA ARG A 69 -16.16 13.68 -7.55
C ARG A 69 -14.78 13.04 -7.51
N ASP A 70 -13.76 13.84 -7.28
CA ASP A 70 -12.44 13.35 -6.98
C ASP A 70 -12.28 13.21 -5.46
N LEU A 71 -11.95 12.01 -5.00
CA LEU A 71 -11.56 11.74 -3.64
C LEU A 71 -10.04 11.86 -3.53
N LYS A 72 -9.54 12.85 -2.80
CA LYS A 72 -8.10 13.00 -2.51
C LYS A 72 -7.78 12.34 -1.19
N MET A 73 -6.75 11.51 -1.20
CA MET A 73 -6.20 10.91 0.01
C MET A 73 -4.88 11.60 0.35
N ASP A 74 -4.82 12.19 1.54
CA ASP A 74 -3.60 12.76 2.07
C ASP A 74 -2.63 11.66 2.53
N MET A 75 -1.43 12.05 2.93
CA MET A 75 -0.42 11.14 3.44
C MET A 75 -0.94 10.43 4.70
N ILE A 76 -0.76 9.11 4.71
CA ILE A 76 -1.18 8.23 5.78
C ILE A 76 0.02 7.53 6.37
N MET A 77 -0.02 7.33 7.68
CA MET A 77 0.93 6.48 8.37
C MET A 77 0.20 5.30 9.00
N GLY A 78 0.83 4.14 8.98
CA GLY A 78 0.28 2.93 9.57
C GLY A 78 1.33 2.12 10.32
N LEU A 79 0.90 1.03 10.91
CA LEU A 79 1.74 0.00 11.51
C LEU A 79 1.34 -1.34 10.92
N GLN A 80 2.30 -2.09 10.38
CA GLN A 80 2.09 -3.40 9.78
C GLN A 80 3.00 -4.45 10.39
N LEU A 81 2.48 -5.66 10.51
CA LEU A 81 3.26 -6.88 10.66
C LEU A 81 3.41 -7.50 9.28
N LYS A 82 4.66 -7.73 8.86
CA LYS A 82 4.97 -8.33 7.56
C LYS A 82 5.72 -9.64 7.74
N TRP A 83 5.40 -10.57 6.89
CA TRP A 83 6.16 -11.80 6.69
C TRP A 83 6.64 -11.84 5.25
N THR A 84 7.92 -12.19 5.04
CA THR A 84 8.47 -12.46 3.72
C THR A 84 9.22 -13.79 3.72
N ARG A 85 9.18 -14.45 2.58
CA ARG A 85 9.99 -15.62 2.29
C ARG A 85 10.83 -15.33 1.06
N ASP A 86 12.14 -15.36 1.25
CA ASP A 86 13.12 -15.17 0.20
C ASP A 86 13.78 -16.49 -0.15
N LEU A 87 13.78 -16.84 -1.43
CA LEU A 87 14.50 -17.98 -1.99
C LEU A 87 15.65 -17.45 -2.82
N VAL A 88 16.88 -17.59 -2.32
CA VAL A 88 18.09 -17.17 -3.02
C VAL A 88 18.76 -18.38 -3.66
N TYR A 89 18.87 -18.34 -4.98
CA TYR A 89 19.52 -19.37 -5.78
C TYR A 89 21.03 -19.19 -5.82
N GLN A 90 21.70 -20.22 -6.31
CA GLN A 90 23.13 -20.12 -6.63
C GLN A 90 23.35 -18.98 -7.65
N GLY A 91 24.38 -18.15 -7.39
CA GLY A 91 24.64 -16.97 -8.20
C GLY A 91 23.87 -15.72 -7.80
N GLY A 92 23.06 -15.78 -6.75
CA GLY A 92 22.43 -14.60 -6.14
C GLY A 92 21.04 -14.24 -6.66
N LEU A 93 20.54 -14.88 -7.73
CA LEU A 93 19.14 -14.67 -8.14
C LEU A 93 18.21 -14.94 -6.97
N SER A 94 17.29 -14.02 -6.69
CA SER A 94 16.40 -14.09 -5.53
C SER A 94 14.95 -13.94 -5.95
N PHE A 95 14.09 -14.76 -5.33
CA PHE A 95 12.63 -14.69 -5.46
C PHE A 95 12.02 -14.46 -4.09
N GLU A 96 11.17 -13.44 -3.97
CA GLU A 96 10.49 -13.06 -2.74
C GLU A 96 8.99 -13.31 -2.85
N VAL A 97 8.38 -13.79 -1.78
CA VAL A 97 6.93 -13.77 -1.55
C VAL A 97 6.69 -13.16 -0.19
N GLY A 98 5.77 -12.20 -0.11
CA GLY A 98 5.47 -11.52 1.14
C GLY A 98 3.98 -11.27 1.35
N ALA A 99 3.60 -11.16 2.61
CA ALA A 99 2.29 -10.75 3.04
C ALA A 99 2.39 -9.85 4.28
N GLY A 100 1.43 -8.96 4.45
CA GLY A 100 1.35 -8.07 5.59
C GLY A 100 -0.08 -7.78 6.02
N ILE A 101 -0.23 -7.53 7.31
CA ILE A 101 -1.48 -7.09 7.90
C ILE A 101 -1.17 -5.90 8.82
N GLY A 102 -2.00 -4.88 8.79
CA GLY A 102 -1.77 -3.70 9.60
C GLY A 102 -2.98 -2.85 9.86
N PHE A 103 -2.74 -1.83 10.65
CA PHE A 103 -3.67 -0.76 10.95
C PHE A 103 -3.15 0.52 10.32
N ILE A 104 -4.03 1.27 9.69
CA ILE A 104 -3.68 2.51 9.00
C ILE A 104 -4.44 3.68 9.62
N ASN A 105 -3.79 4.86 9.63
CA ASN A 105 -4.42 6.10 10.00
C ASN A 105 -4.57 6.99 8.75
N PHE A 106 -5.79 7.11 8.23
CA PHE A 106 -6.05 7.85 7.00
C PHE A 106 -6.81 9.15 7.28
N PRO A 107 -6.32 10.31 6.96
CA PRO A 107 -7.15 11.46 6.65
C PRO A 107 -7.65 11.32 5.21
N VAL A 108 -8.96 11.25 5.00
CA VAL A 108 -9.59 11.34 3.69
C VAL A 108 -10.21 12.73 3.59
N ASN A 109 -9.63 13.60 2.76
CA ASN A 109 -10.21 14.89 2.43
C ASN A 109 -10.98 14.75 1.11
N GLU A 110 -12.29 14.93 1.16
CA GLU A 110 -13.09 15.14 -0.06
C GLU A 110 -12.75 16.52 -0.63
N SER A 111 -12.46 16.60 -1.93
CA SER A 111 -12.14 17.88 -2.54
C SER A 111 -13.34 18.84 -2.40
N LYS A 112 -13.07 20.02 -1.84
CA LYS A 112 -14.08 21.07 -1.53
C LYS A 112 -14.85 21.63 -2.74
N LYS A 113 -14.66 21.10 -3.93
CA LYS A 113 -15.22 21.68 -5.15
C LYS A 113 -16.74 21.78 -5.21
N TYR A 114 -17.46 21.05 -4.31
CA TYR A 114 -18.93 21.03 -4.29
C TYR A 114 -19.58 20.95 -2.90
N SER A 115 -18.86 21.22 -1.82
CA SER A 115 -19.48 21.20 -0.49
C SER A 115 -20.16 22.54 -0.18
N TYR A 116 -21.36 22.73 -0.64
CA TYR A 116 -22.19 23.84 -0.15
C TYR A 116 -22.80 23.52 1.25
N PHE A 117 -22.77 22.26 1.66
CA PHE A 117 -23.25 21.79 2.97
C PHE A 117 -22.54 20.48 3.35
N ASP A 118 -21.26 20.53 3.71
CA ASP A 118 -20.66 19.45 4.48
C ASP A 118 -20.03 20.04 5.74
N PRO A 119 -20.81 20.18 6.85
CA PRO A 119 -20.30 20.69 8.12
C PRO A 119 -19.29 19.73 8.80
N TYR A 120 -19.00 18.55 8.16
CA TYR A 120 -18.24 17.46 8.73
C TYR A 120 -16.75 17.45 8.35
N ASP A 121 -16.29 18.45 7.62
CA ASP A 121 -14.89 18.58 7.17
C ASP A 121 -13.87 18.63 8.35
N HIS A 122 -14.37 18.69 9.60
CA HIS A 122 -13.54 18.85 10.81
C HIS A 122 -13.50 17.64 11.75
N MET A 123 -14.25 16.58 11.46
CA MET A 123 -14.28 15.40 12.34
C MET A 123 -13.46 14.25 11.78
N ASN A 124 -12.16 14.26 12.04
CA ASN A 124 -11.22 13.19 11.71
C ASN A 124 -11.33 11.98 12.65
N GLN A 125 -12.52 11.51 12.98
CA GLN A 125 -12.69 10.28 13.76
C GLN A 125 -12.96 9.12 12.80
N ILE A 126 -12.00 8.22 12.64
CA ILE A 126 -12.16 6.97 11.92
C ILE A 126 -12.07 5.85 12.94
N ASP A 127 -13.14 5.04 13.04
CA ASP A 127 -13.31 4.06 14.11
C ASP A 127 -12.67 2.71 13.81
N SER A 128 -12.58 2.30 12.55
CA SER A 128 -11.97 1.03 12.18
C SER A 128 -11.20 1.10 10.86
N ARG A 129 -9.97 0.54 10.85
CA ARG A 129 -9.08 0.58 9.68
C ARG A 129 -8.15 -0.61 9.68
N PHE A 130 -8.13 -1.32 8.60
CA PHE A 130 -7.10 -2.32 8.42
C PHE A 130 -6.57 -2.33 6.99
N ASP A 131 -5.42 -2.93 6.82
CA ASP A 131 -4.68 -3.07 5.58
C ASP A 131 -4.18 -4.51 5.49
N LEU A 132 -4.39 -5.11 4.33
CA LEU A 132 -3.84 -6.41 3.95
C LEU A 132 -3.06 -6.22 2.67
N ASN A 133 -1.84 -6.74 2.63
CA ASN A 133 -1.05 -6.72 1.39
C ASN A 133 -0.41 -8.06 1.11
N ALA A 134 -0.18 -8.32 -0.18
CA ALA A 134 0.58 -9.45 -0.65
C ALA A 134 1.45 -9.01 -1.83
N LYS A 135 2.68 -9.52 -1.88
CA LYS A 135 3.64 -9.18 -2.92
C LYS A 135 4.45 -10.38 -3.37
N VAL A 136 4.91 -10.31 -4.60
CA VAL A 136 5.94 -11.18 -5.15
C VAL A 136 7.06 -10.32 -5.70
N GLY A 137 8.30 -10.80 -5.58
CA GLY A 137 9.48 -10.07 -6.03
C GLY A 137 10.44 -10.98 -6.76
N LEU A 138 11.13 -10.40 -7.74
CA LEU A 138 12.25 -11.02 -8.42
C LEU A 138 13.43 -10.06 -8.36
N GLY A 139 14.60 -10.56 -8.00
CA GLY A 139 15.74 -9.70 -7.77
C GLY A 139 17.06 -10.44 -7.59
N TYR A 140 17.91 -9.80 -6.85
CA TYR A 140 19.26 -10.31 -6.62
C TYR A 140 19.69 -10.06 -5.16
N ALA A 141 20.36 -11.04 -4.56
CA ALA A 141 20.93 -10.96 -3.22
C ALA A 141 22.45 -11.13 -3.26
N LEU A 142 23.14 -10.19 -2.65
CA LEU A 142 24.60 -10.19 -2.46
C LEU A 142 24.93 -10.58 -1.03
N PHE A 143 25.92 -11.42 -0.86
CA PHE A 143 26.44 -11.83 0.44
C PHE A 143 27.87 -11.32 0.58
N VAL A 144 28.11 -10.50 1.59
CA VAL A 144 29.44 -9.98 1.91
C VAL A 144 29.70 -10.26 3.38
N ASN A 145 30.47 -11.31 3.68
CA ASN A 145 30.68 -11.82 5.03
C ASN A 145 29.35 -12.19 5.71
N ASP A 146 29.00 -11.46 6.77
CA ASP A 146 27.77 -11.63 7.53
C ASP A 146 26.63 -10.71 7.06
N PHE A 147 26.90 -9.85 6.09
CA PHE A 147 25.90 -8.96 5.51
C PHE A 147 25.23 -9.57 4.27
N ILE A 148 23.97 -9.23 4.11
CA ILE A 148 23.15 -9.59 2.98
C ILE A 148 22.52 -8.30 2.46
N LEU A 149 22.70 -8.00 1.19
CA LEU A 149 21.98 -6.93 0.49
C LEU A 149 21.13 -7.58 -0.58
N ALA A 150 19.81 -7.43 -0.47
CA ALA A 150 18.88 -7.90 -1.49
C ALA A 150 18.10 -6.73 -2.09
N VAL A 151 17.88 -6.79 -3.40
CA VAL A 151 17.07 -5.83 -4.15
C VAL A 151 16.13 -6.60 -5.06
N HIS A 152 14.83 -6.32 -4.94
CA HIS A 152 13.79 -6.97 -5.74
C HIS A 152 12.96 -5.93 -6.48
N ALA A 153 12.61 -6.23 -7.72
CA ALA A 153 11.46 -5.63 -8.37
C ALA A 153 10.22 -6.38 -7.87
N ILE A 154 9.24 -5.65 -7.35
CA ILE A 154 8.06 -6.23 -6.72
C ILE A 154 6.78 -5.85 -7.45
N LEU A 155 5.85 -6.79 -7.47
CA LEU A 155 4.46 -6.61 -7.86
C LEU A 155 3.58 -7.16 -6.73
N GLY A 156 2.43 -6.54 -6.53
CA GLY A 156 1.55 -6.99 -5.47
C GLY A 156 0.17 -6.35 -5.51
N GLY A 157 -0.58 -6.63 -4.46
CA GLY A 157 -1.86 -6.02 -4.19
C GLY A 157 -1.97 -5.59 -2.74
N ASP A 158 -2.69 -4.53 -2.50
CA ASP A 158 -3.11 -4.14 -1.18
C ASP A 158 -4.63 -3.96 -1.13
N MET A 159 -5.21 -4.27 0.00
CA MET A 159 -6.62 -4.08 0.31
C MET A 159 -6.72 -3.26 1.58
N LYS A 160 -7.47 -2.18 1.53
CA LYS A 160 -7.68 -1.28 2.66
C LYS A 160 -9.16 -1.19 2.98
N TYR A 161 -9.48 -1.29 4.25
CA TYR A 161 -10.82 -1.04 4.77
C TYR A 161 -10.80 0.18 5.68
N LEU A 162 -11.75 1.07 5.48
CA LEU A 162 -11.93 2.29 6.24
C LEU A 162 -13.39 2.34 6.68
N GLY A 163 -13.64 2.25 7.96
CA GLY A 163 -14.96 2.42 8.56
C GLY A 163 -15.00 3.69 9.39
N LYS A 164 -16.08 4.43 9.31
CA LYS A 164 -16.29 5.66 10.08
C LYS A 164 -17.75 5.85 10.43
N THR A 165 -18.03 6.16 11.67
CA THR A 165 -19.36 6.49 12.14
C THR A 165 -19.38 7.92 12.65
N TYR A 166 -20.31 8.71 12.18
CA TYR A 166 -20.62 10.04 12.70
C TYR A 166 -21.96 10.01 13.41
N GLN A 167 -22.01 10.54 14.60
CA GLN A 167 -23.24 10.65 15.37
C GLN A 167 -23.59 12.12 15.56
N MET A 168 -24.77 12.50 15.10
CA MET A 168 -25.39 13.79 15.32
C MET A 168 -26.65 13.62 16.14
N GLU A 169 -27.28 14.73 16.58
CA GLU A 169 -28.45 14.69 17.45
C GLU A 169 -29.57 13.77 16.91
N ASP A 170 -29.83 13.82 15.59
CA ASP A 170 -30.93 13.09 14.96
C ASP A 170 -30.52 12.16 13.79
N ILE A 171 -29.23 12.07 13.47
CA ILE A 171 -28.72 11.31 12.33
C ILE A 171 -27.43 10.59 12.71
N THR A 172 -27.34 9.31 12.37
CA THR A 172 -26.09 8.56 12.38
C THR A 172 -25.67 8.31 10.94
N GLU A 173 -24.47 8.74 10.55
CA GLU A 173 -23.87 8.46 9.25
C GLU A 173 -22.77 7.40 9.41
N ASP A 174 -22.97 6.24 8.81
CA ASP A 174 -21.98 5.17 8.74
C ASP A 174 -21.34 5.16 7.34
N ILE A 175 -20.02 5.29 7.31
CA ILE A 175 -19.26 5.26 6.06
C ILE A 175 -18.34 4.04 6.09
N SER A 176 -18.49 3.17 5.10
CA SER A 176 -17.56 2.07 4.84
C SER A 176 -16.90 2.23 3.47
N THR A 177 -15.59 2.06 3.43
CA THR A 177 -14.82 2.18 2.19
C THR A 177 -13.87 0.99 2.06
N TRP A 178 -13.97 0.28 0.94
CA TRP A 178 -13.07 -0.78 0.55
C TRP A 178 -12.25 -0.33 -0.65
N LEU A 179 -10.94 -0.44 -0.56
CA LEU A 179 -10.01 -0.06 -1.60
C LEU A 179 -9.10 -1.24 -1.93
N PHE A 180 -8.96 -1.52 -3.21
CA PHE A 180 -8.05 -2.53 -3.74
C PHE A 180 -7.07 -1.85 -4.69
N ASN A 181 -5.77 -2.00 -4.44
CA ASN A 181 -4.71 -1.48 -5.29
C ASN A 181 -3.85 -2.61 -5.83
N PHE A 182 -3.50 -2.52 -7.09
CA PHE A 182 -2.37 -3.22 -7.65
C PHE A 182 -1.16 -2.29 -7.60
N VAL A 183 -0.08 -2.79 -7.04
CA VAL A 183 1.14 -2.01 -6.78
C VAL A 183 2.33 -2.62 -7.49
N GLY A 184 3.27 -1.77 -7.87
CA GLY A 184 4.54 -2.19 -8.44
C GLY A 184 5.68 -1.29 -7.97
N GLY A 185 6.87 -1.83 -7.80
CA GLY A 185 7.98 -1.04 -7.30
C GLY A 185 9.23 -1.84 -7.01
N ALA A 186 9.95 -1.42 -5.98
CA ALA A 186 11.18 -2.05 -5.53
C ALA A 186 11.18 -2.31 -4.03
N ASP A 187 11.85 -3.38 -3.64
CA ASP A 187 12.16 -3.72 -2.27
C ASP A 187 13.67 -3.78 -2.10
N ILE A 188 14.19 -3.16 -1.05
CA ILE A 188 15.61 -3.17 -0.69
C ILE A 188 15.72 -3.66 0.74
N VAL A 189 16.54 -4.69 0.95
CA VAL A 189 16.76 -5.29 2.27
C VAL A 189 18.25 -5.35 2.58
N LEU A 190 18.61 -4.86 3.76
CA LEU A 190 19.92 -5.05 4.35
C LEU A 190 19.77 -5.98 5.56
N GLY A 191 20.41 -7.14 5.53
CA GLY A 191 20.43 -8.11 6.61
C GLY A 191 21.82 -8.25 7.22
N TYR A 192 21.85 -8.60 8.50
CA TYR A 192 23.05 -8.99 9.21
C TYR A 192 22.85 -10.35 9.90
N ARG A 193 23.72 -11.29 9.61
CA ARG A 193 23.71 -12.63 10.19
C ARG A 193 24.34 -12.62 11.58
N ILE A 194 23.58 -12.95 12.61
CA ILE A 194 24.06 -13.07 13.98
C ILE A 194 24.56 -14.49 14.25
N THR A 195 23.83 -15.48 13.76
CA THR A 195 24.18 -16.91 13.82
C THR A 195 23.95 -17.57 12.47
N GLU A 196 24.28 -18.84 12.33
CA GLU A 196 24.00 -19.58 11.09
C GLU A 196 22.53 -19.59 10.68
N ARG A 197 21.60 -19.51 11.66
CA ARG A 197 20.15 -19.60 11.44
C ARG A 197 19.37 -18.32 11.71
N PHE A 198 19.99 -17.35 12.38
CA PHE A 198 19.30 -16.15 12.85
C PHE A 198 20.02 -14.89 12.40
N GLY A 199 19.24 -13.93 11.95
CA GLY A 199 19.71 -12.60 11.57
C GLY A 199 18.70 -11.49 11.90
N ILE A 200 19.16 -10.28 11.78
CA ILE A 200 18.33 -9.07 11.82
C ILE A 200 18.35 -8.41 10.45
N ASN A 201 17.32 -7.68 10.14
CA ASN A 201 17.25 -6.96 8.87
C ASN A 201 16.54 -5.61 9.03
N ALA A 202 16.88 -4.72 8.12
CA ALA A 202 16.17 -3.47 7.85
C ALA A 202 15.90 -3.42 6.35
N GLY A 203 14.74 -2.88 5.96
CA GLY A 203 14.39 -2.78 4.55
C GLY A 203 13.44 -1.64 4.28
N VAL A 204 13.22 -1.39 3.00
CA VAL A 204 12.27 -0.40 2.52
C VAL A 204 11.64 -0.88 1.23
N ASP A 205 10.30 -0.87 1.18
CA ASP A 205 9.55 -0.99 -0.07
C ASP A 205 9.25 0.42 -0.58
N VAL A 206 9.45 0.64 -1.86
CA VAL A 206 9.02 1.84 -2.58
C VAL A 206 8.12 1.38 -3.71
N VAL A 207 6.83 1.64 -3.59
CA VAL A 207 5.83 1.16 -4.54
C VAL A 207 4.94 2.29 -5.03
N VAL A 208 4.48 2.17 -6.26
CA VAL A 208 3.46 3.04 -6.86
C VAL A 208 2.17 2.27 -7.04
N ASN A 209 1.04 2.93 -6.84
CA ASN A 209 -0.27 2.37 -7.12
C ASN A 209 -0.48 2.43 -8.63
N LEU A 210 -0.47 1.27 -9.30
CA LEU A 210 -0.59 1.16 -10.76
C LEU A 210 -2.05 1.41 -11.19
N PHE A 211 -2.98 0.71 -10.55
CA PHE A 211 -4.41 0.91 -10.70
C PHE A 211 -5.13 0.37 -9.47
N GLY A 212 -6.32 0.88 -9.23
CA GLY A 212 -7.13 0.43 -8.12
C GLY A 212 -8.61 0.62 -8.38
N PHE A 213 -9.39 -0.09 -7.62
CA PHE A 213 -10.84 0.00 -7.58
C PHE A 213 -11.34 -0.15 -6.15
N GLY A 214 -12.54 0.33 -5.90
CA GLY A 214 -13.14 0.23 -4.58
C GLY A 214 -14.61 0.59 -4.57
N ASN A 215 -15.18 0.39 -3.40
CA ASN A 215 -16.56 0.79 -3.13
C ASN A 215 -16.57 1.61 -1.83
N ARG A 216 -17.41 2.63 -1.82
CA ARG A 216 -17.71 3.40 -0.63
C ARG A 216 -19.22 3.43 -0.45
N THR A 217 -19.69 3.01 0.70
CA THR A 217 -21.10 3.04 1.08
C THR A 217 -21.29 4.05 2.20
N LYS A 218 -22.25 4.93 2.06
CA LYS A 218 -22.72 5.84 3.10
C LYS A 218 -24.12 5.45 3.49
N GLU A 219 -24.34 5.19 4.77
CA GLU A 219 -25.63 4.85 5.34
C GLU A 219 -26.05 5.96 6.32
N PHE A 220 -27.23 6.51 6.11
CA PHE A 220 -27.81 7.54 6.96
C PHE A 220 -29.00 6.95 7.71
N ASN A 221 -28.90 6.89 9.03
CA ASN A 221 -29.96 6.46 9.92
C ASN A 221 -30.54 7.68 10.63
N TYR A 222 -31.80 7.97 10.36
CA TYR A 222 -32.52 9.09 10.97
C TYR A 222 -33.30 8.62 12.19
N SER A 223 -33.50 9.49 13.18
CA SER A 223 -34.22 9.20 14.42
C SER A 223 -35.70 8.81 14.23
N ASN A 224 -36.26 9.02 13.02
CA ASN A 224 -37.61 8.66 12.64
C ASN A 224 -37.74 7.31 11.92
N ASP A 225 -36.77 6.42 12.07
CA ASP A 225 -36.65 5.11 11.40
C ASP A 225 -36.54 5.18 9.87
N ASN A 226 -36.25 6.34 9.29
CA ASN A 226 -35.91 6.47 7.91
C ASN A 226 -34.44 6.07 7.69
N PHE A 227 -34.19 5.46 6.54
CA PHE A 227 -32.87 4.95 6.18
C PHE A 227 -32.55 5.32 4.72
N GLU A 228 -31.36 5.82 4.47
CA GLU A 228 -30.88 6.14 3.13
C GLU A 228 -29.48 5.54 2.93
N THR A 229 -29.25 4.89 1.80
CA THR A 229 -27.95 4.33 1.43
C THR A 229 -27.48 4.90 0.11
N ILE A 230 -26.23 5.35 0.07
CA ILE A 230 -25.60 5.85 -1.15
C ILE A 230 -24.32 5.04 -1.41
N ASP A 231 -24.28 4.38 -2.56
CA ASP A 231 -23.13 3.62 -3.01
C ASP A 231 -22.32 4.39 -4.05
N TYR A 232 -21.00 4.40 -3.84
CA TYR A 232 -20.04 4.99 -4.75
C TYR A 232 -19.06 3.93 -5.26
N LYS A 233 -18.74 4.00 -6.54
CA LYS A 233 -17.61 3.26 -7.13
C LYS A 233 -16.39 4.16 -7.16
N LEU A 234 -15.25 3.60 -6.81
CA LEU A 234 -13.98 4.29 -6.76
C LEU A 234 -13.00 3.62 -7.74
N ASN A 235 -12.31 4.43 -8.54
CA ASN A 235 -11.29 3.96 -9.46
C ASN A 235 -10.10 4.92 -9.48
N HIS A 236 -8.93 4.41 -9.77
CA HIS A 236 -7.77 5.24 -10.12
C HIS A 236 -6.81 4.51 -11.05
N VAL A 237 -6.01 5.28 -11.77
CA VAL A 237 -4.89 4.79 -12.58
C VAL A 237 -3.66 5.64 -12.27
N PHE A 238 -2.54 5.00 -11.92
CA PHE A 238 -1.27 5.64 -11.56
C PHE A 238 -1.41 6.78 -10.54
N SER A 239 -2.09 6.50 -9.42
CA SER A 239 -2.35 7.49 -8.40
C SER A 239 -1.80 7.05 -7.04
N GLY A 240 -0.89 7.86 -6.52
CA GLY A 240 -0.27 7.62 -5.22
C GLY A 240 0.96 6.72 -5.26
N PHE A 241 1.71 6.77 -4.18
CA PHE A 241 2.87 5.91 -3.94
C PHE A 241 3.03 5.64 -2.45
N GLN A 242 3.76 4.58 -2.11
CA GLN A 242 4.02 4.20 -0.72
C GLN A 242 5.51 4.02 -0.50
N ILE A 243 5.97 4.42 0.68
CA ILE A 243 7.29 4.07 1.22
C ILE A 243 7.04 3.30 2.52
N VAL A 244 7.59 2.10 2.61
CA VAL A 244 7.33 1.18 3.72
C VAL A 244 8.64 0.74 4.35
N PRO A 245 9.27 1.58 5.20
CA PRO A 245 10.41 1.16 5.98
C PRO A 245 10.02 0.06 6.97
N ARG A 246 10.92 -0.89 7.18
CA ARG A 246 10.71 -2.02 8.09
C ARG A 246 11.97 -2.46 8.79
N VAL A 247 11.81 -3.05 9.95
CA VAL A 247 12.86 -3.76 10.70
C VAL A 247 12.34 -5.11 11.14
N GLY A 248 13.19 -6.10 11.18
CA GLY A 248 12.74 -7.44 11.48
C GLY A 248 13.84 -8.42 11.84
N VAL A 249 13.41 -9.65 12.01
CA VAL A 249 14.25 -10.81 12.27
C VAL A 249 14.10 -11.81 11.14
N SER A 250 15.17 -12.46 10.76
CA SER A 250 15.18 -13.48 9.72
C SER A 250 15.67 -14.82 10.24
N LEU A 251 14.98 -15.87 9.81
CA LEU A 251 15.35 -17.25 10.04
C LEU A 251 15.80 -17.86 8.72
N ARG A 252 16.97 -18.51 8.73
CA ARG A 252 17.56 -19.18 7.58
C ARG A 252 17.37 -20.69 7.68
N PHE A 253 17.01 -21.31 6.56
CA PHE A 253 16.84 -22.74 6.39
C PHE A 253 17.65 -23.29 5.23
#